data_a3b03e5a681493cca9a1f26874f5405e
#
_entry.id   a3b03e5a681493cca9a1f26874f5405e
#
_cell.length_a   1.000
_cell.length_b   1.000
_cell.length_c   1.000
_cell.angle_alpha   90.00
_cell.angle_beta   90.00
_cell.angle_gamma   90.00
#
_symmetry.space_group_name_H-M   'P 1'
#
loop_
_entity.id
_entity.type
_entity.pdbx_description
1 polymer ?
#
loop_
_entity_poly.entity_id
_entity_poly.type
_entity_poly.pdbx_seq_one_letter_code
_entity_poly.pdbx_strand_id
1 'polypeptide(L)'
;MLFIAYYNGRDILIYPDFTIINTQTGKLTYWEHAGLMSNPEYVSDFVWKNNLYYENHLLPGTDVLFTFETEDHPLEIRMIKNMILNLLT
;
A
#
# COMPACT_ATOMS: atom_id res chain seq x y z
N MET A 1 2.66 -3.89 10.96
CA MET A 1 4.05 -3.46 11.21
C MET A 1 4.23 -2.04 10.74
N LEU A 2 4.87 -1.20 11.53
CA LEU A 2 5.16 0.18 11.15
C LEU A 2 6.54 0.27 10.51
N PHE A 3 6.77 1.32 9.70
CA PHE A 3 8.12 1.69 9.30
C PHE A 3 8.29 3.21 9.41
N ILE A 4 9.54 3.65 9.43
CA ILE A 4 9.88 5.06 9.52
C ILE A 4 10.18 5.58 8.13
N ALA A 5 9.40 6.57 7.67
CA ALA A 5 9.60 7.26 6.40
C ALA A 5 10.22 8.64 6.66
N TYR A 6 10.99 9.13 5.70
CA TYR A 6 11.60 10.43 5.77
C TYR A 6 10.83 11.42 4.88
N TYR A 7 10.44 12.56 5.47
CA TYR A 7 9.69 13.57 4.75
C TYR A 7 10.06 14.97 5.28
N ASN A 8 10.51 15.84 4.39
CA ASN A 8 10.88 17.24 4.72
C ASN A 8 11.82 17.35 5.93
N GLY A 9 12.85 16.52 6.00
CA GLY A 9 13.82 16.55 7.08
C GLY A 9 13.34 15.93 8.38
N ARG A 10 12.23 15.21 8.38
CA ARG A 10 11.65 14.58 9.56
C ARG A 10 11.38 13.12 9.34
N ASP A 11 11.48 12.34 10.41
CA ASP A 11 11.02 10.96 10.42
C ASP A 11 9.52 10.92 10.69
N ILE A 12 8.80 10.19 9.87
CA ILE A 12 7.35 9.99 10.02
C ILE A 12 7.09 8.50 10.18
N LEU A 13 6.27 8.15 11.17
CA LEU A 13 5.85 6.75 11.34
C LEU A 13 4.70 6.44 10.38
N ILE A 14 4.87 5.37 9.60
CA ILE A 14 3.85 4.88 8.68
C ILE A 14 3.37 3.52 9.16
N TYR A 15 2.04 3.36 9.20
CA TYR A 15 1.38 2.12 9.58
C TYR A 15 0.62 1.58 8.36
N PRO A 16 1.22 0.70 7.56
CA PRO A 16 0.48 0.07 6.47
C PRO A 16 -0.72 -0.72 7.00
N ASP A 17 -1.78 -0.81 6.23
CA ASP A 17 -2.95 -1.59 6.63
C ASP A 17 -2.58 -3.06 6.83
N PHE A 18 -1.74 -3.59 5.94
CA PHE A 18 -1.25 -4.96 6.02
C PHE A 18 0.22 -5.03 5.66
N THR A 19 0.91 -6.02 6.21
CA THR A 19 2.28 -6.36 5.81
C THR A 19 2.32 -7.83 5.43
N ILE A 20 2.81 -8.11 4.22
CA ILE A 20 2.90 -9.47 3.70
C ILE A 20 4.36 -9.88 3.70
N ILE A 21 4.66 -11.05 4.25
CA ILE A 21 6.00 -11.60 4.30
C ILE A 21 6.05 -12.86 3.43
N ASN A 22 6.91 -12.87 2.42
CA ASN A 22 7.21 -14.09 1.70
C ASN A 22 8.22 -14.88 2.52
N THR A 23 7.78 -15.97 3.13
CA THR A 23 8.62 -16.74 4.06
C THR A 23 9.77 -17.48 3.37
N GLN A 24 9.70 -17.68 2.06
CA GLN A 24 10.78 -18.31 1.29
C GLN A 24 11.91 -17.35 0.97
N THR A 25 11.58 -16.10 0.66
CA THR A 25 12.56 -15.09 0.26
C THR A 25 12.88 -14.09 1.35
N GLY A 26 12.03 -13.98 2.37
CA GLY A 26 12.11 -12.95 3.41
C GLY A 26 11.62 -11.58 2.95
N LYS A 27 11.11 -11.46 1.72
CA LYS A 27 10.67 -10.18 1.20
C LYS A 27 9.41 -9.69 1.90
N LEU A 28 9.43 -8.41 2.30
CA LEU A 28 8.28 -7.71 2.85
C LEU A 28 7.59 -6.92 1.75
N THR A 29 6.26 -6.97 1.73
CA THR A 29 5.43 -6.12 0.87
C THR A 29 4.37 -5.46 1.74
N TYR A 30 4.29 -4.14 1.69
CA TYR A 30 3.27 -3.39 2.40
C TYR A 30 2.01 -3.29 1.55
N TRP A 31 0.86 -3.29 2.18
CA TRP A 31 -0.42 -3.22 1.48
C TRP A 31 -1.29 -2.14 2.12
N GLU A 32 -1.71 -1.19 1.28
CA GLU A 32 -2.62 -0.11 1.65
C GLU A 32 -3.94 -0.28 0.90
N HIS A 33 -5.05 -0.22 1.63
CA HIS A 33 -6.36 -0.29 1.02
C HIS A 33 -7.03 1.09 1.03
N ALA A 34 -7.24 1.65 -0.16
CA ALA A 34 -7.85 2.97 -0.35
C ALA A 34 -9.34 2.81 -0.63
N GLY A 35 -10.14 2.81 0.43
CA GLY A 35 -11.55 2.45 0.37
C GLY A 35 -12.51 3.55 -0.08
N LEU A 36 -12.10 4.82 -0.10
CA LEU A 36 -13.03 5.94 -0.36
C LEU A 36 -12.53 6.83 -1.50
N MET A 37 -12.20 6.23 -2.64
CA MET A 37 -11.61 6.97 -3.77
C MET A 37 -12.57 7.95 -4.45
N SER A 38 -13.86 7.92 -4.12
CA SER A 38 -14.81 8.92 -4.57
C SER A 38 -14.76 10.22 -3.73
N ASN A 39 -14.05 10.21 -2.60
CA ASN A 39 -13.91 11.37 -1.72
C ASN A 39 -12.61 12.13 -2.07
N PRO A 40 -12.67 13.42 -2.50
CA PRO A 40 -11.46 14.16 -2.88
C PRO A 40 -10.40 14.29 -1.79
N GLU A 41 -10.81 14.46 -0.53
CA GLU A 41 -9.86 14.53 0.58
C GLU A 41 -9.11 13.22 0.75
N TYR A 42 -9.81 12.10 0.63
CA TYR A 42 -9.20 10.79 0.73
C TYR A 42 -8.23 10.52 -0.42
N VAL A 43 -8.57 10.97 -1.63
CA VAL A 43 -7.68 10.87 -2.79
C VAL A 43 -6.42 11.68 -2.58
N SER A 44 -6.52 12.89 -2.02
CA SER A 44 -5.35 13.72 -1.70
C SER A 44 -4.42 13.02 -0.71
N ASP A 45 -4.97 12.42 0.34
CA ASP A 45 -4.19 11.68 1.32
C ASP A 45 -3.50 10.47 0.69
N PHE A 46 -4.20 9.77 -0.20
CA PHE A 46 -3.63 8.65 -0.93
C PHE A 46 -2.45 9.08 -1.80
N VAL A 47 -2.60 10.16 -2.57
CA VAL A 47 -1.53 10.65 -3.45
C VAL A 47 -0.30 11.06 -2.62
N TRP A 48 -0.51 11.75 -1.50
CA TRP A 48 0.58 12.12 -0.61
C TRP A 48 1.31 10.89 -0.08
N LYS A 49 0.57 9.89 0.38
CA LYS A 49 1.13 8.67 0.94
C LYS A 49 1.88 7.85 -0.10
N ASN A 50 1.34 7.76 -1.32
CA ASN A 50 1.99 7.09 -2.43
C ASN A 50 3.34 7.76 -2.76
N ASN A 51 3.38 9.07 -2.81
CA ASN A 51 4.61 9.81 -3.06
C ASN A 51 5.62 9.61 -1.93
N LEU A 52 5.16 9.55 -0.68
CA LEU A 52 6.01 9.30 0.47
C LEU A 52 6.68 7.93 0.39
N TYR A 53 5.93 6.89 0.02
CA TYR A 53 6.50 5.56 -0.22
C TYR A 53 7.57 5.61 -1.29
N TYR A 54 7.28 6.23 -2.42
CA TYR A 54 8.20 6.32 -3.55
C TYR A 54 9.49 7.05 -3.17
N GLU A 55 9.40 8.17 -2.46
CA GLU A 55 10.57 8.93 -2.02
C GLU A 55 11.44 8.16 -1.02
N ASN A 56 10.86 7.19 -0.33
CA ASN A 56 11.59 6.31 0.59
C ASN A 56 12.02 5.00 -0.05
N HIS A 57 12.08 4.95 -1.38
CA HIS A 57 12.56 3.81 -2.17
C HIS A 57 11.67 2.57 -2.10
N LEU A 58 10.39 2.75 -1.76
CA LEU A 58 9.39 1.68 -1.78
C LEU A 58 8.53 1.84 -3.03
N LEU A 59 8.76 0.96 -3.99
CA LEU A 59 8.15 1.09 -5.32
C LEU A 59 6.70 0.59 -5.33
N PRO A 60 5.74 1.43 -5.73
CA PRO A 60 4.36 0.99 -5.93
C PRO A 60 4.28 -0.18 -6.91
N GLY A 61 3.49 -1.19 -6.56
CA GLY A 61 3.33 -2.40 -7.37
C GLY A 61 4.34 -3.49 -7.06
N THR A 62 5.45 -3.19 -6.37
CA THR A 62 6.49 -4.15 -6.01
C THR A 62 6.69 -4.24 -4.50
N ASP A 63 6.98 -3.12 -3.86
CA ASP A 63 7.25 -3.06 -2.41
C ASP A 63 6.03 -2.64 -1.62
N VAL A 64 5.13 -1.91 -2.25
CA VAL A 64 3.85 -1.53 -1.67
C VAL A 64 2.74 -1.73 -2.70
N LEU A 65 1.64 -2.32 -2.26
CA LEU A 65 0.47 -2.55 -3.09
C LEU A 65 -0.65 -1.64 -2.62
N PHE A 66 -1.39 -1.12 -3.58
CA PHE A 66 -2.59 -0.34 -3.31
C PHE A 66 -3.79 -1.03 -3.91
N THR A 67 -4.84 -1.22 -3.13
CA THR A 67 -6.14 -1.65 -3.62
C THR A 67 -7.15 -0.55 -3.38
N PHE A 68 -8.15 -0.47 -4.24
CA PHE A 68 -9.10 0.62 -4.25
C PHE A 68 -10.51 0.07 -4.30
N GLU A 69 -11.43 0.79 -3.69
CA GLU A 69 -12.85 0.59 -3.93
C GLU A 69 -13.56 1.93 -3.99
N THR A 70 -14.64 1.96 -4.75
CA THR A 70 -15.58 3.07 -4.80
C THR A 70 -16.96 2.53 -4.50
N GLU A 71 -17.98 3.39 -4.45
CA GLU A 71 -19.35 2.94 -4.26
C GLU A 71 -19.79 1.98 -5.36
N ASP A 72 -19.31 2.18 -6.61
CA ASP A 72 -19.68 1.39 -7.78
C ASP A 72 -18.78 0.17 -8.00
N HIS A 73 -17.59 0.14 -7.37
CA HIS A 73 -16.59 -0.89 -7.56
C HIS A 73 -16.06 -1.38 -6.21
N PRO A 74 -16.82 -2.23 -5.50
CA PRO A 74 -16.36 -2.78 -4.24
C PRO A 74 -15.17 -3.73 -4.44
N LEU A 75 -14.42 -3.92 -3.36
CA LEU A 75 -13.25 -4.78 -3.38
C LEU A 75 -13.64 -6.23 -3.71
N GLU A 76 -13.00 -6.81 -4.72
CA GLU A 76 -13.23 -8.22 -5.10
C GLU A 76 -12.21 -9.13 -4.44
N ILE A 77 -12.70 -10.13 -3.70
CA ILE A 77 -11.87 -11.11 -3.00
C ILE A 77 -11.00 -11.91 -3.98
N ARG A 78 -11.52 -12.23 -5.16
CA ARG A 78 -10.78 -12.97 -6.19
C ARG A 78 -9.53 -12.21 -6.63
N MET A 79 -9.66 -10.90 -6.82
CA MET A 79 -8.55 -10.04 -7.23
C MET A 79 -7.45 -10.02 -6.16
N ILE A 80 -7.84 -9.93 -4.89
CA ILE A 80 -6.92 -9.95 -3.77
C ILE A 80 -6.17 -11.28 -3.69
N LYS A 81 -6.88 -12.39 -3.85
CA LYS A 81 -6.25 -13.72 -3.85
C LYS A 81 -5.19 -13.83 -4.95
N ASN A 82 -5.50 -13.34 -6.16
CA ASN A 82 -4.55 -13.36 -7.27
C ASN A 82 -3.32 -12.49 -6.98
N MET A 83 -3.51 -11.33 -6.39
CA MET A 83 -2.41 -10.45 -6.01
C MET A 83 -1.50 -11.14 -4.98
N ILE A 84 -2.07 -11.77 -3.97
CA ILE A 84 -1.30 -12.48 -2.94
C ILE A 84 -0.51 -13.63 -3.56
N LEU A 85 -1.14 -14.42 -4.43
CA LEU A 85 -0.47 -15.53 -5.10
C LEU A 85 0.71 -15.05 -5.95
N ASN A 86 0.57 -13.93 -6.63
CA ASN A 86 1.66 -13.34 -7.42
C ASN A 86 2.83 -12.91 -6.55
N LEU A 87 2.57 -12.45 -5.34
CA LEU A 87 3.62 -12.08 -4.40
C LEU A 87 4.40 -13.28 -3.85
N LEU A 88 3.79 -14.46 -3.87
CA LEU A 88 4.41 -15.68 -3.36
C LEU A 88 5.19 -16.45 -4.41
N THR A 89 5.13 -16.03 -5.65
CA THR A 89 5.88 -16.60 -6.76
C THR A 89 7.01 -15.66 -7.18
#